data_1202454790de1396538a8db59cca234d
#
_entry.id   1202454790de1396538a8db59cca234d
#
_cell.length_a   1.000
_cell.length_b   1.000
_cell.length_c   1.000
_cell.angle_alpha   90.00
_cell.angle_beta   90.00
_cell.angle_gamma   90.00
#
_symmetry.space_group_name_H-M   'P 1'
#
loop_
_entity.id
_entity.type
_entity.pdbx_description
1 polymer ?
#
loop_
_entity_poly.entity_id
_entity_poly.type
_entity_poly.pdbx_seq_one_letter_code
_entity_poly.pdbx_strand_id
1 'polypeptide(L)'
;MLPAVPDQADEVHEREAVAQREYPDLLLEVARHHSIPVMDREVRSFLDCIAADGVVADIGGGWGWHWRHLDVERADVCVIVVDLVRENLRRAAGILGALINERVFLVHGNATKLPFPAGVFDGYWSVQALQHIPSFEQAVTEAHRVLRPNGAFACYSLNRAALIEAVYRVMGKPYHLQGKRPGSFYLARGSAEQARLVGRVFDARVVSRYTEVLFHPDLNLHTGGMGSPIGAFDAHLSSSFSLLGWIARQRSYHTRKPL
;
A
#
# COMPACT_ATOMS: atom_id res chain seq x y z
N MET A 1 25.81 3.69 17.74
CA MET A 1 24.73 2.87 18.30
C MET A 1 23.57 2.96 17.31
N LEU A 2 23.19 1.88 16.67
CA LEU A 2 21.95 1.85 15.86
C LEU A 2 20.78 2.01 16.84
N PRO A 3 19.77 2.83 16.53
CA PRO A 3 18.59 2.95 17.38
C PRO A 3 17.95 1.57 17.54
N ALA A 4 17.51 1.27 18.76
CA ALA A 4 16.75 0.05 19.03
C ALA A 4 15.61 -0.06 18.03
N VAL A 5 15.41 -1.26 17.48
CA VAL A 5 14.28 -1.54 16.58
C VAL A 5 13.03 -1.44 17.45
N PRO A 6 12.12 -0.46 17.20
CA PRO A 6 10.90 -0.32 17.99
C PRO A 6 10.04 -1.58 17.91
N ASP A 7 9.23 -1.87 18.90
CA ASP A 7 8.30 -3.00 18.88
C ASP A 7 7.09 -2.70 17.98
N GLN A 8 6.45 -3.74 17.44
CA GLN A 8 5.21 -3.59 16.66
C GLN A 8 4.09 -2.96 17.51
N ALA A 9 4.10 -3.15 18.81
CA ALA A 9 3.16 -2.51 19.73
C ALA A 9 3.28 -0.98 19.73
N ASP A 10 4.49 -0.45 19.63
CA ASP A 10 4.74 1.00 19.58
C ASP A 10 4.18 1.60 18.29
N GLU A 11 4.34 0.91 17.15
CA GLU A 11 3.77 1.33 15.86
C GLU A 11 2.24 1.34 15.91
N VAL A 12 1.63 0.30 16.48
CA VAL A 12 0.17 0.22 16.65
C VAL A 12 -0.33 1.38 17.48
N HIS A 13 0.29 1.64 18.63
CA HIS A 13 -0.09 2.72 19.53
C HIS A 13 0.01 4.09 18.84
N GLU A 14 1.09 4.33 18.09
CA GLU A 14 1.25 5.55 17.31
C GLU A 14 0.16 5.69 16.23
N ARG A 15 -0.16 4.60 15.53
CA ARG A 15 -1.19 4.59 14.49
C ARG A 15 -2.60 4.80 15.06
N GLU A 16 -2.90 4.22 16.19
CA GLU A 16 -4.17 4.46 16.89
C GLU A 16 -4.29 5.91 17.34
N ALA A 17 -3.23 6.49 17.89
CA ALA A 17 -3.19 7.89 18.29
C ALA A 17 -3.34 8.85 17.09
N VAL A 18 -2.74 8.53 15.95
CA VAL A 18 -2.92 9.28 14.69
C VAL A 18 -4.34 9.13 14.19
N ALA A 19 -4.88 7.91 14.18
CA ALA A 19 -6.24 7.65 13.71
C ALA A 19 -7.31 8.42 14.50
N GLN A 20 -7.07 8.74 15.75
CA GLN A 20 -8.01 9.48 16.60
C GLN A 20 -8.01 11.00 16.38
N ARG A 21 -6.92 11.57 15.88
CA ARG A 21 -6.72 13.03 15.92
C ARG A 21 -7.22 13.84 14.74
N GLU A 22 -7.19 13.34 13.51
CA GLU A 22 -7.09 14.26 12.36
C GLU A 22 -7.92 13.87 11.11
N TYR A 23 -8.91 13.03 11.20
CA TYR A 23 -9.35 12.30 10.03
C TYR A 23 -10.43 12.86 9.09
N PRO A 24 -11.35 13.74 9.44
CA PRO A 24 -12.30 14.25 8.44
C PRO A 24 -11.65 15.06 7.34
N ASP A 25 -10.68 15.91 7.70
CA ASP A 25 -9.99 16.79 6.74
C ASP A 25 -8.95 16.05 5.92
N LEU A 26 -8.26 15.07 6.53
CA LEU A 26 -7.26 14.27 5.85
C LEU A 26 -7.86 13.37 4.75
N LEU A 27 -9.08 12.88 4.91
CA LEU A 27 -9.78 12.12 3.86
C LEU A 27 -10.09 12.99 2.64
N LEU A 28 -10.51 14.22 2.85
CA LEU A 28 -10.71 15.19 1.78
C LEU A 28 -9.39 15.58 1.12
N GLU A 29 -8.32 15.70 1.89
CA GLU A 29 -6.99 15.92 1.38
C GLU A 29 -6.50 14.71 0.57
N VAL A 30 -6.56 13.52 1.11
CA VAL A 30 -6.18 12.29 0.39
C VAL A 30 -7.04 12.12 -0.87
N ALA A 31 -8.33 12.45 -0.83
CA ALA A 31 -9.21 12.42 -2.00
C ALA A 31 -8.87 13.48 -3.06
N ARG A 32 -8.32 14.59 -2.67
CA ARG A 32 -7.83 15.65 -3.58
C ARG A 32 -6.45 15.37 -4.13
N HIS A 33 -5.72 14.45 -3.51
CA HIS A 33 -4.34 14.16 -3.85
C HIS A 33 -4.20 13.06 -4.90
N HIS A 34 -3.17 13.13 -5.69
CA HIS A 34 -2.88 12.27 -6.82
C HIS A 34 -2.63 10.81 -6.53
N SER A 35 -2.22 10.46 -5.34
CA SER A 35 -1.96 9.06 -5.02
C SER A 35 -3.22 8.20 -5.23
N ILE A 36 -4.40 8.80 -5.13
CA ILE A 36 -5.67 8.09 -5.35
C ILE A 36 -5.88 7.72 -6.81
N PRO A 37 -5.83 8.64 -7.79
CA PRO A 37 -5.98 8.26 -9.20
C PRO A 37 -4.91 7.28 -9.69
N VAL A 38 -3.65 7.40 -9.21
CA VAL A 38 -2.62 6.41 -9.50
C VAL A 38 -3.02 5.05 -8.93
N MET A 39 -3.45 5.02 -7.69
CA MET A 39 -3.83 3.77 -7.02
C MET A 39 -5.10 3.17 -7.60
N ASP A 40 -6.07 3.96 -8.05
CA ASP A 40 -7.25 3.45 -8.74
C ASP A 40 -6.87 2.69 -10.02
N ARG A 41 -5.90 3.21 -10.78
CA ARG A 41 -5.36 2.49 -11.94
C ARG A 41 -4.65 1.21 -11.55
N GLU A 42 -3.85 1.25 -10.49
CA GLU A 42 -3.13 0.08 -9.98
C GLU A 42 -4.11 -1.00 -9.45
N VAL A 43 -5.18 -0.59 -8.77
CA VAL A 43 -6.27 -1.48 -8.33
C VAL A 43 -6.91 -2.18 -9.52
N ARG A 44 -7.31 -1.44 -10.57
CA ARG A 44 -7.87 -2.03 -11.80
C ARG A 44 -6.93 -3.04 -12.41
N SER A 45 -5.66 -2.65 -12.60
CA SER A 45 -4.64 -3.54 -13.16
C SER A 45 -4.40 -4.79 -12.31
N PHE A 46 -4.56 -4.69 -11.00
CA PHE A 46 -4.48 -5.83 -10.10
C PHE A 46 -5.72 -6.71 -10.21
N LEU A 47 -6.91 -6.12 -10.22
CA LEU A 47 -8.18 -6.84 -10.36
C LEU A 47 -8.27 -7.60 -11.69
N ASP A 48 -7.66 -7.08 -12.77
CA ASP A 48 -7.54 -7.79 -14.05
C ASP A 48 -6.75 -9.10 -13.94
N CYS A 49 -5.91 -9.22 -12.91
CA CYS A 49 -5.16 -10.43 -12.62
C CYS A 49 -5.93 -11.47 -11.78
N ILE A 50 -7.09 -11.11 -11.25
CA ILE A 50 -7.92 -11.94 -10.37
C ILE A 50 -8.96 -12.68 -11.20
N ALA A 51 -9.11 -13.97 -10.95
CA ALA A 51 -10.13 -14.78 -11.59
C ALA A 51 -11.55 -14.29 -11.26
N ALA A 52 -12.54 -14.70 -12.04
CA ALA A 52 -13.95 -14.47 -11.72
C ALA A 52 -14.28 -15.10 -10.35
N ASP A 53 -15.13 -14.45 -9.59
CA ASP A 53 -15.52 -14.83 -8.22
C ASP A 53 -14.32 -14.97 -7.24
N GLY A 54 -13.20 -14.30 -7.57
CA GLY A 54 -11.98 -14.38 -6.80
C GLY A 54 -12.06 -13.62 -5.47
N VAL A 55 -11.20 -14.01 -4.53
CA VAL A 55 -11.12 -13.40 -3.20
C VAL A 55 -9.75 -12.75 -3.00
N VAL A 56 -9.76 -11.49 -2.66
CA VAL A 56 -8.56 -10.67 -2.41
C VAL A 56 -8.40 -10.37 -0.92
N ALA A 57 -7.19 -10.54 -0.39
CA ALA A 57 -6.81 -10.02 0.91
C ALA A 57 -6.14 -8.65 0.75
N ASP A 58 -6.67 -7.60 1.35
CA ASP A 58 -6.04 -6.28 1.48
C ASP A 58 -5.45 -6.14 2.87
N ILE A 59 -4.14 -6.25 2.99
CA ILE A 59 -3.44 -6.31 4.27
C ILE A 59 -2.84 -4.95 4.65
N GLY A 60 -3.26 -4.45 5.81
CA GLY A 60 -3.05 -3.07 6.22
C GLY A 60 -3.88 -2.12 5.36
N GLY A 61 -5.09 -2.57 4.98
CA GLY A 61 -5.96 -1.86 4.04
C GLY A 61 -6.54 -0.56 4.59
N GLY A 62 -6.28 -0.26 5.86
CA GLY A 62 -6.65 1.01 6.47
C GLY A 62 -8.14 1.29 6.36
N TRP A 63 -8.47 2.35 5.66
CA TRP A 63 -9.87 2.78 5.46
C TRP A 63 -10.57 2.10 4.29
N GLY A 64 -9.95 1.13 3.63
CA GLY A 64 -10.52 0.42 2.50
C GLY A 64 -10.74 1.28 1.25
N TRP A 65 -10.14 2.47 1.19
CA TRP A 65 -10.38 3.47 0.15
C TRP A 65 -10.20 2.92 -1.27
N HIS A 66 -9.28 1.99 -1.45
CA HIS A 66 -8.98 1.39 -2.74
C HIS A 66 -10.16 0.62 -3.35
N TRP A 67 -11.11 0.18 -2.52
CA TRP A 67 -12.21 -0.70 -2.91
C TRP A 67 -13.56 0.03 -3.06
N ARG A 68 -13.59 1.35 -2.94
CA ARG A 68 -14.83 2.16 -2.99
C ARG A 68 -15.60 2.07 -4.32
N HIS A 69 -14.97 1.57 -5.37
CA HIS A 69 -15.56 1.37 -6.70
C HIS A 69 -15.63 -0.10 -7.12
N LEU A 70 -15.49 -1.03 -6.17
CA LEU A 70 -15.43 -2.45 -6.45
C LEU A 70 -16.70 -2.99 -7.13
N ASP A 71 -17.87 -2.48 -6.76
CA ASP A 71 -19.17 -2.82 -7.32
C ASP A 71 -19.30 -2.46 -8.81
N VAL A 72 -18.62 -1.42 -9.25
CA VAL A 72 -18.61 -0.96 -10.64
C VAL A 72 -17.52 -1.65 -11.45
N GLU A 73 -16.34 -1.84 -10.85
CA GLU A 73 -15.18 -2.34 -11.57
C GLU A 73 -15.13 -3.86 -11.65
N ARG A 74 -15.44 -4.55 -10.55
CA ARG A 74 -15.42 -6.02 -10.43
C ARG A 74 -16.42 -6.50 -9.40
N ALA A 75 -17.70 -6.42 -9.72
CA ALA A 75 -18.80 -6.84 -8.85
C ALA A 75 -18.79 -8.35 -8.51
N ASP A 76 -18.01 -9.13 -9.22
CA ASP A 76 -17.78 -10.57 -9.00
C ASP A 76 -16.72 -10.85 -7.93
N VAL A 77 -15.84 -9.90 -7.61
CA VAL A 77 -14.73 -10.09 -6.66
C VAL A 77 -15.15 -9.74 -5.24
N CYS A 78 -14.66 -10.50 -4.27
CA CYS A 78 -14.76 -10.17 -2.84
C CYS A 78 -13.40 -9.71 -2.29
N VAL A 79 -13.42 -8.75 -1.37
CA VAL A 79 -12.21 -8.24 -0.72
C VAL A 79 -12.32 -8.38 0.80
N ILE A 80 -11.28 -8.91 1.41
CA ILE A 80 -11.14 -8.96 2.86
C ILE A 80 -10.09 -7.93 3.28
N VAL A 81 -10.54 -6.82 3.86
CA VAL A 81 -9.67 -5.78 4.41
C VAL A 81 -9.23 -6.17 5.80
N VAL A 82 -7.93 -6.37 5.97
CA VAL A 82 -7.32 -6.71 7.25
C VAL A 82 -6.50 -5.55 7.75
N ASP A 83 -6.78 -5.07 8.94
CA ASP A 83 -5.99 -4.02 9.58
C ASP A 83 -5.80 -4.32 11.08
N LEU A 84 -4.64 -3.90 11.61
CA LEU A 84 -4.31 -4.07 13.02
C LEU A 84 -4.93 -2.97 13.88
N VAL A 85 -5.28 -1.84 13.28
CA VAL A 85 -5.89 -0.68 13.94
C VAL A 85 -7.41 -0.72 13.79
N ARG A 86 -8.13 -0.94 14.87
CA ARG A 86 -9.60 -1.06 14.87
C ARG A 86 -10.30 0.20 14.36
N GLU A 87 -9.74 1.36 14.65
CA GLU A 87 -10.30 2.63 14.20
C GLU A 87 -10.27 2.76 12.67
N ASN A 88 -9.23 2.25 12.02
CA ASN A 88 -9.17 2.18 10.56
C ASN A 88 -10.36 1.38 9.99
N LEU A 89 -10.65 0.23 10.58
CA LEU A 89 -11.77 -0.61 10.14
C LEU A 89 -13.13 0.05 10.36
N ARG A 90 -13.32 0.80 11.46
CA ARG A 90 -14.55 1.59 11.64
C ARG A 90 -14.74 2.63 10.56
N ARG A 91 -13.66 3.28 10.15
CA ARG A 91 -13.69 4.26 9.06
C ARG A 91 -13.94 3.62 7.71
N ALA A 92 -13.31 2.48 7.48
CA ALA A 92 -13.56 1.66 6.28
C ALA A 92 -15.06 1.34 6.15
N ALA A 93 -15.72 0.95 7.24
CA ALA A 93 -17.15 0.70 7.24
C ALA A 93 -17.97 1.93 6.79
N GLY A 94 -17.59 3.13 7.25
CA GLY A 94 -18.25 4.37 6.85
C GLY A 94 -18.03 4.75 5.39
N ILE A 95 -16.81 4.50 4.87
CA ILE A 95 -16.44 4.83 3.48
C ILE A 95 -17.08 3.85 2.49
N LEU A 96 -17.04 2.57 2.81
CA LEU A 96 -17.45 1.51 1.90
C LEU A 96 -18.96 1.25 1.93
N GLY A 97 -19.63 1.69 3.00
CA GLY A 97 -21.08 1.72 3.05
C GLY A 97 -21.75 0.39 2.69
N ALA A 98 -22.53 0.38 1.62
CA ALA A 98 -23.29 -0.79 1.17
C ALA A 98 -22.41 -1.97 0.70
N LEU A 99 -21.13 -1.76 0.42
CA LEU A 99 -20.23 -2.86 0.06
C LEU A 99 -19.88 -3.75 1.26
N ILE A 100 -20.05 -3.26 2.49
CA ILE A 100 -19.70 -4.01 3.70
C ILE A 100 -20.64 -5.19 3.88
N ASN A 101 -20.06 -6.34 4.15
CA ASN A 101 -20.70 -7.66 4.27
C ASN A 101 -21.37 -8.19 2.98
N GLU A 102 -21.30 -7.43 1.88
CA GLU A 102 -21.72 -7.88 0.56
C GLU A 102 -20.53 -8.29 -0.31
N ARG A 103 -19.58 -7.40 -0.44
CA ARG A 103 -18.36 -7.58 -1.26
C ARG A 103 -17.07 -7.31 -0.50
N VAL A 104 -17.15 -6.50 0.56
CA VAL A 104 -15.99 -6.16 1.38
C VAL A 104 -16.23 -6.59 2.83
N PHE A 105 -15.30 -7.34 3.37
CA PHE A 105 -15.34 -7.86 4.73
C PHE A 105 -14.19 -7.25 5.53
N LEU A 106 -14.46 -6.81 6.74
CA LEU A 106 -13.48 -6.15 7.60
C LEU A 106 -13.01 -7.12 8.70
N VAL A 107 -11.72 -7.33 8.79
CA VAL A 107 -11.11 -8.26 9.75
C VAL A 107 -10.02 -7.55 10.55
N HIS A 108 -10.15 -7.56 11.87
CA HIS A 108 -9.07 -7.13 12.74
C HIS A 108 -8.01 -8.24 12.83
N GLY A 109 -6.80 -7.97 12.34
CA GLY A 109 -5.76 -9.00 12.25
C GLY A 109 -4.35 -8.46 12.09
N ASN A 110 -3.38 -9.33 12.43
CA ASN A 110 -1.96 -9.04 12.29
C ASN A 110 -1.42 -9.70 11.03
N ALA A 111 -0.75 -8.92 10.17
CA ALA A 111 -0.16 -9.40 8.93
C ALA A 111 0.90 -10.50 9.12
N THR A 112 1.52 -10.59 10.30
CA THR A 112 2.52 -11.63 10.62
C THR A 112 1.89 -12.94 11.09
N LYS A 113 0.57 -12.95 11.32
CA LYS A 113 -0.21 -14.13 11.72
C LYS A 113 -1.66 -13.95 11.29
N LEU A 114 -1.91 -14.17 10.02
CA LEU A 114 -3.24 -13.98 9.44
C LEU A 114 -4.22 -15.08 9.90
N PRO A 115 -5.46 -14.71 10.30
CA PRO A 115 -6.44 -15.65 10.83
C PRO A 115 -7.16 -16.43 9.71
N PHE A 116 -6.44 -16.83 8.66
CA PHE A 116 -7.00 -17.55 7.51
C PHE A 116 -6.25 -18.85 7.26
N PRO A 117 -6.91 -19.86 6.70
CA PRO A 117 -6.26 -21.06 6.22
C PRO A 117 -5.25 -20.77 5.09
N ALA A 118 -4.38 -21.72 4.80
CA ALA A 118 -3.50 -21.65 3.65
C ALA A 118 -4.30 -21.77 2.34
N GLY A 119 -3.87 -21.05 1.31
CA GLY A 119 -4.38 -21.22 -0.04
C GLY A 119 -5.82 -20.78 -0.26
N VAL A 120 -6.30 -19.73 0.40
CA VAL A 120 -7.69 -19.27 0.29
C VAL A 120 -7.85 -18.04 -0.60
N PHE A 121 -6.80 -17.26 -0.84
CA PHE A 121 -6.88 -16.01 -1.59
C PHE A 121 -6.33 -16.14 -3.01
N ASP A 122 -7.03 -15.54 -3.96
CA ASP A 122 -6.60 -15.38 -5.35
C ASP A 122 -5.66 -14.19 -5.51
N GLY A 123 -5.77 -13.20 -4.61
CA GLY A 123 -4.94 -12.02 -4.58
C GLY A 123 -4.55 -11.57 -3.17
N TYR A 124 -3.35 -11.02 -3.05
CA TYR A 124 -2.83 -10.34 -1.87
C TYR A 124 -2.39 -8.94 -2.27
N TRP A 125 -3.01 -7.96 -1.66
CA TRP A 125 -2.78 -6.55 -1.90
C TRP A 125 -2.32 -5.87 -0.62
N SER A 126 -1.33 -4.98 -0.69
CA SER A 126 -0.92 -4.19 0.46
C SER A 126 -0.29 -2.88 0.01
N VAL A 127 -0.77 -1.75 0.51
CA VAL A 127 -0.28 -0.42 0.16
C VAL A 127 0.25 0.28 1.40
N GLN A 128 1.55 0.59 1.37
CA GLN A 128 2.25 1.35 2.40
C GLN A 128 2.07 0.82 3.84
N ALA A 129 1.77 -0.48 4.00
CA ALA A 129 1.57 -1.12 5.29
C ALA A 129 2.74 -2.02 5.69
N LEU A 130 3.13 -2.98 4.84
CA LEU A 130 4.17 -3.96 5.19
C LEU A 130 5.52 -3.32 5.51
N GLN A 131 5.81 -2.16 4.94
CA GLN A 131 7.03 -1.40 5.22
C GLN A 131 7.19 -0.99 6.69
N HIS A 132 6.10 -0.94 7.44
CA HIS A 132 6.07 -0.59 8.86
C HIS A 132 6.24 -1.80 9.78
N ILE A 133 6.19 -3.00 9.23
CA ILE A 133 6.25 -4.24 10.03
C ILE A 133 7.70 -4.64 10.25
N PRO A 134 8.16 -4.72 11.51
CA PRO A 134 9.52 -5.16 11.84
C PRO A 134 9.84 -6.54 11.27
N SER A 135 8.91 -7.48 11.45
CA SER A 135 8.98 -8.84 10.95
C SER A 135 8.44 -8.94 9.52
N PHE A 136 8.95 -8.09 8.61
CA PHE A 136 8.52 -8.03 7.20
C PHE A 136 8.56 -9.40 6.52
N GLU A 137 9.62 -10.18 6.73
CA GLU A 137 9.77 -11.51 6.14
C GLU A 137 8.66 -12.46 6.61
N GLN A 138 8.29 -12.41 7.88
CA GLN A 138 7.17 -13.18 8.41
C GLN A 138 5.84 -12.78 7.77
N ALA A 139 5.59 -11.47 7.60
CA ALA A 139 4.39 -10.99 6.92
C ALA A 139 4.33 -11.45 5.46
N VAL A 140 5.46 -11.47 4.74
CA VAL A 140 5.55 -11.99 3.38
C VAL A 140 5.37 -13.51 3.34
N THR A 141 5.87 -14.23 4.34
CA THR A 141 5.64 -15.68 4.48
C THR A 141 4.17 -16.00 4.70
N GLU A 142 3.47 -15.20 5.51
CA GLU A 142 2.02 -15.32 5.67
C GLU A 142 1.28 -15.01 4.38
N ALA A 143 1.71 -13.99 3.62
CA ALA A 143 1.15 -13.71 2.30
C ALA A 143 1.27 -14.92 1.36
N HIS A 144 2.46 -15.52 1.30
CA HIS A 144 2.68 -16.73 0.52
C HIS A 144 1.80 -17.91 1.01
N ARG A 145 1.66 -18.07 2.33
CA ARG A 145 0.85 -19.15 2.91
C ARG A 145 -0.62 -19.04 2.52
N VAL A 146 -1.21 -17.84 2.64
CA VAL A 146 -2.65 -17.64 2.43
C VAL A 146 -3.04 -17.56 0.96
N LEU A 147 -2.11 -17.24 0.05
CA LEU A 147 -2.35 -17.25 -1.38
C LEU A 147 -2.49 -18.67 -1.92
N ARG A 148 -3.42 -18.86 -2.86
CA ARG A 148 -3.53 -20.06 -3.69
C ARG A 148 -2.33 -20.22 -4.62
N PRO A 149 -2.04 -21.41 -5.13
CA PRO A 149 -1.15 -21.55 -6.28
C PRO A 149 -1.60 -20.62 -7.41
N ASN A 150 -0.67 -19.97 -8.08
CA ASN A 150 -0.87 -18.91 -9.07
C ASN A 150 -1.54 -17.61 -8.55
N GLY A 151 -1.81 -17.51 -7.26
CA GLY A 151 -2.37 -16.30 -6.64
C GLY A 151 -1.45 -15.09 -6.83
N ALA A 152 -2.05 -13.92 -7.11
CA ALA A 152 -1.34 -12.69 -7.38
C ALA A 152 -0.92 -11.98 -6.07
N PHE A 153 0.32 -11.51 -6.01
CA PHE A 153 0.84 -10.69 -4.92
C PHE A 153 1.22 -9.30 -5.43
N ALA A 154 0.73 -8.26 -4.76
CA ALA A 154 1.13 -6.88 -4.99
C ALA A 154 1.36 -6.17 -3.66
N CYS A 155 2.53 -5.56 -3.51
CA CYS A 155 2.90 -4.75 -2.35
C CYS A 155 3.50 -3.43 -2.81
N TYR A 156 3.02 -2.33 -2.24
CA TYR A 156 3.45 -0.97 -2.54
C TYR A 156 4.13 -0.37 -1.32
N SER A 157 5.34 0.13 -1.52
CA SER A 157 6.15 0.74 -0.45
C SER A 157 6.71 2.08 -0.86
N LEU A 158 6.86 2.99 0.09
CA LEU A 158 7.54 4.25 -0.13
C LEU A 158 9.03 4.03 -0.34
N ASN A 159 9.62 4.85 -1.19
CA ASN A 159 11.04 4.82 -1.48
C ASN A 159 11.79 5.81 -0.57
N ARG A 160 12.97 5.41 -0.08
CA ARG A 160 13.78 6.23 0.84
C ARG A 160 14.43 7.44 0.17
N ALA A 161 14.72 7.34 -1.12
CA ALA A 161 15.50 8.32 -1.88
C ALA A 161 14.64 9.03 -2.93
N ALA A 162 13.40 9.41 -2.57
CA ALA A 162 12.54 10.11 -3.49
C ALA A 162 13.11 11.47 -3.89
N LEU A 163 13.04 11.80 -5.19
CA LEU A 163 13.46 13.09 -5.73
C LEU A 163 12.81 14.24 -4.95
N ILE A 164 11.55 14.07 -4.61
CA ILE A 164 10.78 15.05 -3.87
C ILE A 164 11.39 15.37 -2.49
N GLU A 165 12.02 14.41 -1.84
CA GLU A 165 12.74 14.68 -0.58
C GLU A 165 13.90 15.65 -0.78
N ALA A 166 14.65 15.48 -1.88
CA ALA A 166 15.73 16.40 -2.22
C ALA A 166 15.19 17.80 -2.53
N VAL A 167 14.07 17.90 -3.24
CA VAL A 167 13.40 19.18 -3.53
C VAL A 167 12.99 19.88 -2.24
N TYR A 168 12.36 19.18 -1.31
CA TYR A 168 11.97 19.76 0.00
C TYR A 168 13.16 20.23 0.80
N ARG A 169 14.25 19.45 0.78
CA ARG A 169 15.50 19.83 1.46
C ARG A 169 16.09 21.12 0.88
N VAL A 170 16.11 21.25 -0.45
CA VAL A 170 16.57 22.48 -1.13
C VAL A 170 15.67 23.67 -0.78
N MET A 171 14.37 23.45 -0.68
CA MET A 171 13.40 24.49 -0.29
C MET A 171 13.42 24.85 1.20
N GLY A 172 14.29 24.20 2.00
CA GLY A 172 14.32 24.41 3.46
C GLY A 172 13.05 23.96 4.18
N LYS A 173 12.22 23.15 3.52
CA LYS A 173 10.96 22.63 4.09
C LYS A 173 11.17 21.23 4.65
N PRO A 174 10.56 20.91 5.81
CA PRO A 174 10.57 19.53 6.28
C PRO A 174 9.82 18.67 5.28
N TYR A 175 10.44 17.59 4.82
CA TYR A 175 9.76 16.55 4.06
C TYR A 175 8.96 15.69 5.04
N HIS A 176 7.68 15.92 5.07
CA HIS A 176 6.76 15.12 5.87
C HIS A 176 6.51 13.77 5.22
N LEU A 177 7.51 12.92 5.22
CA LEU A 177 7.20 11.50 5.32
C LEU A 177 6.51 11.35 6.66
N GLN A 178 5.19 11.26 6.64
CA GLN A 178 4.40 11.04 7.84
C GLN A 178 5.08 9.95 8.67
N GLY A 179 5.40 10.22 9.93
CA GLY A 179 5.98 9.26 10.83
C GLY A 179 7.52 9.25 10.91
N LYS A 180 8.28 10.20 10.37
CA LYS A 180 9.70 10.39 10.74
C LYS A 180 9.84 10.98 12.15
N ARG A 181 9.25 10.32 13.13
CA ARG A 181 9.70 10.50 14.51
C ARG A 181 10.92 9.61 14.74
N PRO A 182 11.91 10.07 15.51
CA PRO A 182 12.99 9.20 15.95
C PRO A 182 12.38 7.96 16.59
N GLY A 183 12.69 6.77 16.05
CA GLY A 183 12.17 5.51 16.55
C GLY A 183 11.02 4.87 15.78
N SER A 184 10.35 5.58 14.84
CA SER A 184 9.30 4.95 14.04
C SER A 184 9.86 4.01 12.98
N PHE A 185 9.18 2.88 12.75
CA PHE A 185 9.53 1.86 11.74
C PHE A 185 9.36 2.30 10.31
N TYR A 186 9.11 3.53 10.09
CA TYR A 186 8.88 4.06 8.78
C TYR A 186 10.06 3.71 7.87
N LEU A 187 9.84 2.85 6.90
CA LEU A 187 10.86 2.31 6.02
C LEU A 187 12.00 1.56 6.74
N ALA A 188 11.67 0.66 7.64
CA ALA A 188 12.65 -0.19 8.32
C ALA A 188 13.61 -0.87 7.33
N ARG A 189 13.14 -1.18 6.12
CA ARG A 189 13.94 -1.79 5.06
C ARG A 189 13.90 -0.98 3.77
N GLY A 190 15.03 -0.95 3.07
CA GLY A 190 15.10 -0.35 1.75
C GLY A 190 14.26 -1.13 0.73
N SER A 191 13.71 -0.43 -0.26
CA SER A 191 12.83 -1.04 -1.25
C SER A 191 13.47 -2.19 -2.03
N ALA A 192 14.77 -2.13 -2.32
CA ALA A 192 15.49 -3.22 -2.98
C ALA A 192 15.64 -4.48 -2.10
N GLU A 193 15.76 -4.29 -0.79
CA GLU A 193 15.79 -5.40 0.17
C GLU A 193 14.42 -6.06 0.28
N GLN A 194 13.35 -5.28 0.34
CA GLN A 194 11.99 -5.80 0.33
C GLN A 194 11.72 -6.67 -0.91
N ALA A 195 12.10 -6.19 -2.11
CA ALA A 195 11.94 -6.95 -3.35
C ALA A 195 12.71 -8.28 -3.33
N ARG A 196 13.94 -8.29 -2.78
CA ARG A 196 14.73 -9.53 -2.64
C ARG A 196 14.10 -10.51 -1.66
N LEU A 197 13.57 -10.01 -0.55
CA LEU A 197 12.87 -10.84 0.45
C LEU A 197 11.60 -11.47 -0.15
N VAL A 198 10.79 -10.69 -0.87
CA VAL A 198 9.62 -11.21 -1.58
C VAL A 198 10.01 -12.30 -2.57
N GLY A 199 11.03 -12.05 -3.43
CA GLY A 199 11.52 -13.03 -4.39
C GLY A 199 12.00 -14.33 -3.74
N ARG A 200 12.68 -14.24 -2.59
CA ARG A 200 13.15 -15.41 -1.84
C ARG A 200 12.00 -16.22 -1.25
N VAL A 201 11.03 -15.54 -0.61
CA VAL A 201 9.91 -16.24 0.04
C VAL A 201 8.98 -16.90 -0.99
N PHE A 202 8.76 -16.22 -2.11
CA PHE A 202 7.91 -16.76 -3.17
C PHE A 202 8.63 -17.74 -4.10
N ASP A 203 9.97 -17.84 -4.01
CA ASP A 203 10.80 -18.56 -4.98
C ASP A 203 10.41 -18.22 -6.45
N ALA A 204 10.21 -16.95 -6.70
CA ALA A 204 9.67 -16.45 -7.95
C ALA A 204 10.26 -15.10 -8.34
N ARG A 205 10.23 -14.80 -9.66
CA ARG A 205 10.64 -13.50 -10.15
C ARG A 205 9.70 -12.40 -9.66
N VAL A 206 10.29 -11.35 -9.09
CA VAL A 206 9.59 -10.14 -8.70
C VAL A 206 9.71 -9.08 -9.78
N VAL A 207 8.57 -8.59 -10.24
CA VAL A 207 8.50 -7.43 -11.12
C VAL A 207 8.34 -6.19 -10.25
N SER A 208 9.29 -5.26 -10.34
CA SER A 208 9.20 -3.97 -9.66
C SER A 208 8.66 -2.91 -10.61
N ARG A 209 7.71 -2.12 -10.14
CA ARG A 209 7.22 -0.93 -10.84
C ARG A 209 7.43 0.28 -9.94
N TYR A 210 7.37 1.45 -10.53
CA TYR A 210 7.59 2.71 -9.84
C TYR A 210 6.50 3.69 -10.21
N THR A 211 6.05 4.46 -9.25
CA THR A 211 5.04 5.49 -9.44
C THR A 211 5.41 6.76 -8.70
N GLU A 212 4.87 7.88 -9.15
CA GLU A 212 5.02 9.16 -8.47
C GLU A 212 6.49 9.65 -8.44
N VAL A 213 7.07 9.93 -9.60
CA VAL A 213 8.43 10.46 -9.72
C VAL A 213 8.46 11.96 -9.40
N LEU A 214 7.60 12.73 -10.07
CA LEU A 214 7.49 14.19 -9.91
C LEU A 214 6.48 14.58 -8.84
N PHE A 215 5.76 13.60 -8.33
CA PHE A 215 4.54 13.81 -7.62
C PHE A 215 4.69 13.69 -6.11
N HIS A 216 4.19 14.70 -5.40
CA HIS A 216 3.96 14.66 -3.97
C HIS A 216 2.66 15.40 -3.65
N PRO A 217 1.83 14.88 -2.74
CA PRO A 217 0.58 15.53 -2.36
C PRO A 217 0.72 17.04 -2.10
N ASP A 218 1.70 17.45 -1.33
CA ASP A 218 1.90 18.86 -0.95
C ASP A 218 2.33 19.76 -2.12
N LEU A 219 3.00 19.23 -3.14
CA LEU A 219 3.40 20.01 -4.31
C LEU A 219 2.30 20.10 -5.35
N ASN A 220 1.27 19.29 -5.19
CA ASN A 220 0.33 19.02 -6.24
C ASN A 220 -1.09 19.49 -5.97
N LEU A 221 -1.23 20.27 -4.95
CA LEU A 221 -2.49 20.89 -4.53
C LEU A 221 -3.27 21.56 -5.66
N HIS A 222 -2.61 21.83 -6.79
CA HIS A 222 -3.18 22.61 -7.90
C HIS A 222 -3.14 21.91 -9.25
N THR A 223 -2.67 20.69 -9.34
CA THR A 223 -2.41 20.05 -10.66
C THR A 223 -3.54 19.17 -11.18
N GLY A 224 -4.64 19.03 -10.46
CA GLY A 224 -5.86 18.40 -10.98
C GLY A 224 -5.81 16.87 -11.15
N GLY A 225 -4.93 16.18 -10.44
CA GLY A 225 -4.89 14.71 -10.45
C GLY A 225 -4.24 14.08 -11.69
N MET A 226 -4.42 12.78 -11.86
CA MET A 226 -3.85 12.02 -12.99
C MET A 226 -4.37 12.49 -14.37
N GLY A 227 -5.49 13.17 -14.43
CA GLY A 227 -6.00 13.79 -15.65
C GLY A 227 -5.27 15.09 -16.02
N SER A 228 -4.39 15.60 -15.15
CA SER A 228 -3.58 16.76 -15.48
C SER A 228 -2.44 16.39 -16.43
N PRO A 229 -1.96 17.33 -17.27
CA PRO A 229 -0.79 17.10 -18.12
C PRO A 229 0.45 16.68 -17.32
N ILE A 230 0.63 17.22 -16.12
CA ILE A 230 1.75 16.86 -15.23
C ILE A 230 1.57 15.44 -14.69
N GLY A 231 0.36 15.08 -14.28
CA GLY A 231 0.07 13.72 -13.83
C GLY A 231 0.23 12.67 -14.92
N ALA A 232 -0.20 12.98 -16.15
CA ALA A 232 0.01 12.12 -17.32
C ALA A 232 1.50 11.98 -17.66
N PHE A 233 2.25 13.06 -17.57
CA PHE A 233 3.69 13.05 -17.79
C PHE A 233 4.43 12.25 -16.71
N ASP A 234 4.08 12.40 -15.44
CA ASP A 234 4.65 11.60 -14.33
C ASP A 234 4.36 10.10 -14.50
N ALA A 235 3.16 9.76 -14.91
CA ALA A 235 2.79 8.37 -15.22
C ALA A 235 3.60 7.81 -16.39
N HIS A 236 3.84 8.63 -17.43
CA HIS A 236 4.69 8.24 -18.56
C HIS A 236 6.15 8.05 -18.13
N LEU A 237 6.70 8.97 -17.34
CA LEU A 237 8.06 8.84 -16.82
C LEU A 237 8.24 7.55 -16.00
N SER A 238 7.32 7.28 -15.10
CA SER A 238 7.40 6.10 -14.22
C SER A 238 7.27 4.78 -14.98
N SER A 239 6.52 4.75 -16.07
CA SER A 239 6.35 3.54 -16.88
C SER A 239 7.48 3.30 -17.90
N SER A 240 8.09 4.39 -18.42
CA SER A 240 9.05 4.30 -19.55
C SER A 240 10.51 4.21 -19.12
N PHE A 241 10.85 4.69 -17.92
CA PHE A 241 12.25 4.81 -17.50
C PHE A 241 12.50 4.14 -16.16
N SER A 242 12.95 2.88 -16.20
CA SER A 242 13.28 2.10 -14.99
C SER A 242 14.37 2.76 -14.11
N LEU A 243 15.25 3.55 -14.69
CA LEU A 243 16.29 4.30 -13.96
C LEU A 243 15.69 5.36 -13.03
N LEU A 244 14.54 5.95 -13.40
CA LEU A 244 13.84 6.90 -12.55
C LEU A 244 13.23 6.24 -11.31
N GLY A 245 13.16 4.94 -11.27
CA GLY A 245 12.71 4.19 -10.10
C GLY A 245 13.53 4.44 -8.83
N TRP A 246 14.77 4.88 -8.96
CA TRP A 246 15.61 5.26 -7.82
C TRP A 246 15.10 6.50 -7.09
N ILE A 247 14.47 7.39 -7.83
CA ILE A 247 13.99 8.69 -7.35
C ILE A 247 12.46 8.77 -7.25
N ALA A 248 11.74 7.74 -7.69
CA ALA A 248 10.30 7.67 -7.54
C ALA A 248 9.91 7.59 -6.05
N ARG A 249 8.78 8.20 -5.70
CA ARG A 249 8.28 8.19 -4.32
C ARG A 249 7.81 6.80 -3.90
N GLN A 250 7.19 6.05 -4.81
CA GLN A 250 6.62 4.75 -4.52
C GLN A 250 7.20 3.67 -5.44
N ARG A 251 7.46 2.52 -4.87
CA ARG A 251 7.85 1.30 -5.56
C ARG A 251 6.89 0.18 -5.20
N SER A 252 6.48 -0.57 -6.20
CA SER A 252 5.68 -1.78 -6.00
C SER A 252 6.44 -3.05 -6.38
N TYR A 253 6.03 -4.15 -5.80
CA TYR A 253 6.56 -5.50 -6.03
C TYR A 253 5.41 -6.40 -6.41
N HIS A 254 5.52 -7.02 -7.57
CA HIS A 254 4.50 -7.92 -8.09
C HIS A 254 5.11 -9.28 -8.36
N THR A 255 4.44 -10.32 -7.91
CA THR A 255 4.80 -11.71 -8.19
C THR A 255 3.55 -12.59 -8.13
N ARG A 256 3.70 -13.86 -8.43
CA ARG A 256 2.68 -14.87 -8.24
C ARG A 256 3.25 -16.02 -7.43
N LYS A 257 2.39 -16.65 -6.63
CA LYS A 257 2.77 -17.88 -5.97
C LYS A 257 2.94 -18.98 -7.02
N PRO A 258 4.06 -19.72 -7.03
CA PRO A 258 4.22 -20.88 -7.91
C PRO A 258 3.08 -21.89 -7.76
N LEU A 259 2.93 -22.75 -8.79
CA LEU A 259 1.97 -23.85 -8.80
C LEU A 259 2.31 -24.91 -7.76
#